data_eaa9e2fd0efa17779efe9c5b0065bb48
#
_entry.id   eaa9e2fd0efa17779efe9c5b0065bb48
#
_cell.length_a   1.000
_cell.length_b   1.000
_cell.length_c   1.000
_cell.angle_alpha   90.00
_cell.angle_beta   90.00
_cell.angle_gamma   90.00
#
_symmetry.space_group_name_H-M   'P 1'
#
loop_
_entity.id
_entity.type
_entity.pdbx_description
1 polymer ?
#
loop_
_entity_poly.entity_id
_entity_poly.type
_entity_poly.pdbx_seq_one_letter_code
_entity_poly.pdbx_strand_id
1 'polypeptide(L)'
;DIGEGPFRLADVAAAVWSQRRIEHRLARTSFQTVLVELRHLTEQRTQGHSTKSRSGPTVRAFEQARLLRSAADRCLPRSIALKLRLAKLRLRTHLVIGVKDRPFGAHAWVQHGDIVLNDSLEEVRRYTPILII
;
A
#
# COMPACT_ATOMS: atom_id res chain seq x y z
N ASP A 1 -9.29 15.18 3.40
CA ASP A 1 -8.55 14.54 2.36
C ASP A 1 -7.62 13.45 2.86
N ILE A 2 -7.70 12.29 2.25
CA ILE A 2 -6.83 11.17 2.59
C ILE A 2 -5.43 11.45 2.03
N GLY A 3 -4.43 11.57 2.81
CA GLY A 3 -3.08 11.90 2.38
C GLY A 3 -2.64 13.31 2.71
N GLU A 4 -3.54 14.12 3.21
CA GLU A 4 -3.23 15.44 3.69
C GLU A 4 -3.23 15.47 5.23
N GLY A 5 -2.56 16.45 5.79
CA GLY A 5 -2.48 16.65 7.21
C GLY A 5 -1.12 16.30 7.81
N PRO A 6 -0.93 16.53 9.11
CA PRO A 6 0.33 16.25 9.78
C PRO A 6 0.57 14.74 9.92
N PHE A 7 1.83 14.36 10.00
CA PHE A 7 2.25 13.00 10.33
C PHE A 7 3.17 13.04 11.55
N ARG A 8 3.29 11.89 12.23
CA ARG A 8 4.17 11.74 13.38
C ARG A 8 5.40 10.92 12.98
N LEU A 9 6.55 11.24 13.57
CA LEU A 9 7.77 10.43 13.34
C LEU A 9 7.56 8.98 13.73
N ALA A 10 6.77 8.71 14.77
CA ALA A 10 6.42 7.34 15.15
C ALA A 10 5.66 6.61 14.03
N ASP A 11 4.79 7.32 13.30
CA ASP A 11 4.04 6.74 12.19
C ASP A 11 4.97 6.45 11.00
N VAL A 12 5.96 7.30 10.74
CA VAL A 12 6.98 7.06 9.72
C VAL A 12 7.82 5.83 10.06
N ALA A 13 8.25 5.72 11.32
CA ALA A 13 9.00 4.56 11.80
C ALA A 13 8.19 3.27 11.66
N ALA A 14 6.90 3.33 12.02
CA ALA A 14 5.98 2.20 11.85
C ALA A 14 5.80 1.82 10.37
N ALA A 15 5.74 2.81 9.48
CA ALA A 15 5.63 2.58 8.05
C ALA A 15 6.87 1.88 7.50
N VAL A 16 8.06 2.35 7.85
CA VAL A 16 9.34 1.72 7.44
C VAL A 16 9.41 0.29 7.97
N TRP A 17 9.08 0.09 9.23
CA TRP A 17 9.09 -1.23 9.86
C TRP A 17 8.11 -2.18 9.17
N SER A 18 6.89 -1.71 8.91
CA SER A 18 5.85 -2.51 8.22
C SER A 18 6.32 -2.91 6.82
N GLN A 19 6.91 -1.99 6.07
CA GLN A 19 7.44 -2.28 4.75
C GLN A 19 8.56 -3.31 4.80
N ARG A 20 9.49 -3.19 5.74
CA ARG A 20 10.59 -4.14 5.90
C ARG A 20 10.09 -5.54 6.24
N ARG A 21 9.05 -5.64 7.07
CA ARG A 21 8.44 -6.93 7.39
C ARG A 21 7.85 -7.60 6.16
N ILE A 22 7.17 -6.84 5.32
CA ILE A 22 6.60 -7.37 4.07
C ILE A 22 7.70 -7.75 3.09
N GLU A 23 8.76 -6.94 2.95
CA GLU A 23 9.91 -7.30 2.12
C GLU A 23 10.51 -8.64 2.56
N HIS A 24 10.63 -8.83 3.86
CA HIS A 24 11.14 -10.08 4.43
C HIS A 24 10.23 -11.28 4.13
N ARG A 25 8.91 -11.09 4.28
CA ARG A 25 7.92 -12.12 3.95
C ARG A 25 7.97 -12.50 2.47
N LEU A 26 8.04 -11.51 1.60
CA LEU A 26 8.10 -11.73 0.14
C LEU A 26 9.37 -12.46 -0.27
N ALA A 27 10.47 -12.24 0.46
CA ALA A 27 11.73 -12.93 0.19
C ALA A 27 11.72 -14.40 0.64
N ARG A 28 10.86 -14.76 1.61
CA ARG A 28 10.86 -16.09 2.23
C ARG A 28 9.65 -16.96 1.87
N THR A 29 8.58 -16.37 1.40
CA THR A 29 7.35 -17.09 1.05
C THR A 29 6.94 -16.75 -0.37
N SER A 30 6.06 -17.58 -0.96
CA SER A 30 5.57 -17.30 -2.30
C SER A 30 4.66 -16.05 -2.27
N PHE A 31 4.67 -15.33 -3.37
CA PHE A 31 3.79 -14.18 -3.58
C PHE A 31 2.32 -14.56 -3.37
N GLN A 32 1.92 -15.73 -3.87
CA GLN A 32 0.56 -16.23 -3.73
C GLN A 32 0.15 -16.39 -2.28
N THR A 33 1.04 -16.92 -1.44
CA THR A 33 0.80 -17.06 -0.01
C THR A 33 0.59 -15.69 0.64
N VAL A 34 1.42 -14.72 0.30
CA VAL A 34 1.30 -13.36 0.83
C VAL A 34 -0.03 -12.74 0.42
N LEU A 35 -0.48 -12.94 -0.82
CA LEU A 35 -1.77 -12.40 -1.28
C LEU A 35 -2.95 -13.02 -0.55
N VAL A 36 -2.92 -14.33 -0.30
CA VAL A 36 -3.98 -15.03 0.45
C VAL A 36 -4.04 -14.49 1.88
N GLU A 37 -2.90 -14.37 2.54
CA GLU A 37 -2.81 -13.78 3.89
C GLU A 37 -3.32 -12.35 3.91
N LEU A 38 -2.94 -11.54 2.94
CA LEU A 38 -3.35 -10.15 2.82
C LEU A 38 -4.88 -10.04 2.70
N ARG A 39 -5.48 -10.86 1.85
CA ARG A 39 -6.92 -10.87 1.65
C ARG A 39 -7.64 -11.24 2.95
N HIS A 40 -7.18 -12.30 3.61
CA HIS A 40 -7.77 -12.77 4.85
C HIS A 40 -7.67 -11.73 5.97
N LEU A 41 -6.49 -11.16 6.18
CA LEU A 41 -6.27 -10.12 7.20
C LEU A 41 -7.07 -8.87 6.92
N THR A 42 -7.19 -8.49 5.65
CA THR A 42 -7.97 -7.31 5.25
C THR A 42 -9.45 -7.51 5.56
N GLU A 43 -9.99 -8.68 5.24
CA GLU A 43 -11.40 -8.99 5.52
C GLU A 43 -11.69 -8.95 7.02
N GLN A 44 -10.81 -9.53 7.83
CA GLN A 44 -10.97 -9.52 9.29
C GLN A 44 -10.90 -8.10 9.87
N ARG A 45 -9.94 -7.30 9.40
CA ARG A 45 -9.68 -5.97 9.99
C ARG A 45 -10.65 -4.90 9.52
N THR A 46 -11.26 -5.06 8.36
CA THR A 46 -12.18 -4.05 7.82
C THR A 46 -13.62 -4.25 8.27
N GLN A 47 -13.89 -5.22 9.11
CA GLN A 47 -15.20 -5.37 9.74
C GLN A 47 -15.41 -4.29 10.80
N GLY A 48 -16.55 -3.61 10.76
CA GLY A 48 -16.90 -2.56 11.71
C GLY A 48 -16.73 -1.15 11.14
N HIS A 49 -16.66 -0.16 12.03
CA HIS A 49 -16.63 1.25 11.63
C HIS A 49 -15.25 1.68 11.16
N SER A 50 -15.22 2.43 10.06
CA SER A 50 -14.00 3.01 9.53
C SER A 50 -13.49 4.17 10.38
N THR A 51 -12.17 4.25 10.57
CA THR A 51 -11.52 5.38 11.23
C THR A 51 -10.79 6.23 10.20
N LYS A 52 -11.53 6.75 9.24
CA LYS A 52 -11.00 7.58 8.14
C LYS A 52 -10.13 8.75 8.62
N SER A 53 -10.44 9.31 9.78
CA SER A 53 -9.71 10.44 10.33
C SER A 53 -8.21 10.15 10.57
N ARG A 54 -7.83 8.88 10.70
CA ARG A 54 -6.44 8.47 10.93
C ARG A 54 -5.73 8.00 9.65
N SER A 55 -6.47 7.85 8.56
CA SER A 55 -5.91 7.34 7.30
C SER A 55 -4.98 8.35 6.63
N GLY A 56 -5.30 9.65 6.69
CA GLY A 56 -4.48 10.70 6.14
C GLY A 56 -3.06 10.70 6.71
N PRO A 57 -2.88 10.76 8.05
CA PRO A 57 -1.56 10.67 8.66
C PRO A 57 -0.81 9.39 8.30
N THR A 58 -1.50 8.25 8.20
CA THR A 58 -0.90 6.98 7.81
C THR A 58 -0.36 7.05 6.38
N VAL A 59 -1.14 7.55 5.44
CA VAL A 59 -0.72 7.70 4.05
C VAL A 59 0.51 8.62 3.95
N ARG A 60 0.49 9.75 4.64
CA ARG A 60 1.64 10.68 4.65
C ARG A 60 2.87 10.05 5.26
N ALA A 61 2.72 9.24 6.31
CA ALA A 61 3.84 8.54 6.92
C ALA A 61 4.51 7.59 5.93
N PHE A 62 3.72 6.88 5.13
CA PHE A 62 4.26 6.00 4.08
C PHE A 62 4.94 6.80 2.96
N GLU A 63 4.44 7.97 2.62
CA GLU A 63 5.10 8.85 1.65
C GLU A 63 6.46 9.33 2.16
N GLN A 64 6.58 9.67 3.43
CA GLN A 64 7.86 10.03 4.04
C GLN A 64 8.79 8.82 4.14
N ALA A 65 8.26 7.67 4.51
CA ALA A 65 9.03 6.43 4.57
C ALA A 65 9.61 6.05 3.19
N ARG A 66 8.93 6.39 2.13
CA ARG A 66 9.38 6.19 0.75
C ARG A 66 10.72 6.88 0.49
N LEU A 67 10.95 8.04 1.08
CA LEU A 67 12.21 8.77 0.94
C LEU A 67 13.38 8.04 1.60
N LEU A 68 13.09 7.21 2.61
CA LEU A 68 14.09 6.44 3.33
C LEU A 68 14.35 5.07 2.67
N ARG A 69 13.39 4.57 1.88
CA ARG A 69 13.49 3.28 1.21
C ARG A 69 12.93 3.39 -0.21
N SER A 70 13.55 4.21 -1.01
CA SER A 70 13.02 4.65 -2.30
C SER A 70 13.45 3.80 -3.52
N ALA A 71 13.72 2.52 -3.34
CA ALA A 71 14.02 1.68 -4.50
C ALA A 71 12.76 1.48 -5.37
N ALA A 72 12.93 1.57 -6.67
CA ALA A 72 11.81 1.46 -7.62
C ALA A 72 11.13 0.09 -7.59
N ASP A 73 11.87 -0.94 -7.22
CA ASP A 73 11.38 -2.31 -7.13
C ASP A 73 10.65 -2.62 -5.81
N ARG A 74 10.45 -1.63 -4.96
CA ARG A 74 9.80 -1.79 -3.66
C ARG A 74 8.36 -1.30 -3.61
N CYS A 75 7.77 -1.03 -4.76
CA CYS A 75 6.37 -0.59 -4.83
C CYS A 75 5.40 -1.64 -4.27
N LEU A 76 5.66 -2.93 -4.49
CA LEU A 76 4.80 -4.00 -4.01
C LEU A 76 4.83 -4.14 -2.49
N PRO A 77 5.98 -4.32 -1.82
CA PRO A 77 5.99 -4.40 -0.36
C PRO A 77 5.48 -3.12 0.30
N ARG A 78 5.76 -1.96 -0.26
CA ARG A 78 5.24 -0.68 0.26
C ARG A 78 3.72 -0.62 0.18
N SER A 79 3.16 -1.05 -0.94
CA SER A 79 1.70 -1.03 -1.15
C SER A 79 1.00 -2.05 -0.25
N ILE A 80 1.55 -3.25 -0.10
CA ILE A 80 1.01 -4.26 0.80
C ILE A 80 1.04 -3.76 2.25
N ALA A 81 2.15 -3.18 2.68
CA ALA A 81 2.28 -2.64 4.03
C ALA A 81 1.26 -1.52 4.29
N LEU A 82 1.09 -0.60 3.34
CA LEU A 82 0.11 0.48 3.44
C LEU A 82 -1.32 -0.09 3.56
N LYS A 83 -1.68 -1.03 2.69
CA LYS A 83 -3.01 -1.66 2.72
C LYS A 83 -3.28 -2.30 4.08
N LEU A 84 -2.33 -3.01 4.64
CA LEU A 84 -2.47 -3.64 5.95
C LEU A 84 -2.63 -2.61 7.08
N ARG A 85 -1.87 -1.52 7.03
CA ARG A 85 -2.00 -0.45 8.03
C ARG A 85 -3.36 0.23 7.95
N LEU A 86 -3.84 0.50 6.75
CA LEU A 86 -5.16 1.09 6.56
C LEU A 86 -6.27 0.13 6.99
N ALA A 87 -6.10 -1.16 6.77
CA ALA A 87 -7.04 -2.17 7.28
C ALA A 87 -7.11 -2.18 8.80
N LYS A 88 -6.00 -1.93 9.50
CA LYS A 88 -6.01 -1.76 10.96
C LYS A 88 -6.86 -0.57 11.40
N LEU A 89 -6.95 0.45 10.56
CA LEU A 89 -7.82 1.60 10.77
C LEU A 89 -9.23 1.35 10.22
N ARG A 90 -9.51 0.12 9.81
CA ARG A 90 -10.79 -0.34 9.26
C ARG A 90 -11.19 0.39 7.98
N LEU A 91 -10.21 0.87 7.23
CA LEU A 91 -10.41 1.42 5.91
C LEU A 91 -10.14 0.34 4.87
N ARG A 92 -11.16 -0.02 4.12
CA ARG A 92 -11.03 -0.99 3.04
C ARG A 92 -10.45 -0.28 1.80
N THR A 93 -9.32 -0.79 1.33
CA THR A 93 -8.66 -0.30 0.14
C THR A 93 -8.41 -1.44 -0.84
N HIS A 94 -7.97 -1.10 -2.03
CA HIS A 94 -7.61 -2.09 -3.05
C HIS A 94 -6.14 -1.98 -3.39
N LEU A 95 -5.45 -3.11 -3.33
CA LEU A 95 -4.12 -3.27 -3.91
C LEU A 95 -4.30 -3.56 -5.38
N VAL A 96 -3.73 -2.74 -6.24
CA VAL A 96 -3.79 -2.92 -7.68
C VAL A 96 -2.39 -3.21 -8.20
N ILE A 97 -2.28 -4.23 -9.04
CA ILE A 97 -1.05 -4.55 -9.76
C ILE A 97 -1.34 -4.37 -11.23
N GLY A 98 -0.54 -3.56 -11.89
CA GLY A 98 -0.66 -3.27 -13.30
C GLY A 98 0.62 -3.55 -14.07
N VAL A 99 0.50 -3.68 -15.37
CA VAL A 99 1.64 -3.88 -16.28
C VAL A 99 1.57 -2.92 -17.44
N LYS A 100 2.73 -2.64 -18.01
CA LYS A 100 2.86 -1.89 -19.25
C LYS A 100 3.89 -2.59 -20.13
N ASP A 101 3.83 -2.34 -21.44
CA ASP A 101 4.87 -2.77 -22.38
C ASP A 101 5.57 -1.54 -22.98
N ARG A 102 6.71 -1.78 -23.63
CA ARG A 102 7.51 -0.79 -24.40
C ARG A 102 8.06 0.38 -23.59
N PRO A 103 8.91 0.19 -22.60
CA PRO A 103 9.42 -1.12 -22.13
C PRO A 103 8.47 -1.79 -21.16
N PHE A 104 8.61 -3.09 -21.01
CA PHE A 104 7.82 -3.85 -20.03
C PHE A 104 8.10 -3.34 -18.63
N GLY A 105 7.04 -3.17 -17.86
CA GLY A 105 7.14 -2.81 -16.46
C GLY A 105 5.93 -3.29 -15.70
N ALA A 106 6.10 -3.52 -14.42
CA ALA A 106 5.03 -3.84 -13.49
C ALA A 106 5.05 -2.85 -12.35
N HIS A 107 3.89 -2.54 -11.81
CA HIS A 107 3.76 -1.57 -10.73
C HIS A 107 2.62 -1.97 -9.82
N ALA A 108 2.76 -1.64 -8.54
CA ALA A 108 1.73 -1.87 -7.53
C ALA A 108 1.40 -0.58 -6.82
N TRP A 109 0.13 -0.37 -6.54
CA TRP A 109 -0.33 0.80 -5.80
C TRP A 109 -1.59 0.46 -5.00
N VAL A 110 -1.95 1.37 -4.10
CA VAL A 110 -3.16 1.24 -3.28
C VAL A 110 -4.11 2.35 -3.67
N GLN A 111 -5.39 2.02 -3.84
CA GLN A 111 -6.43 3.02 -4.06
C GLN A 111 -7.66 2.76 -3.20
N HIS A 112 -8.36 3.84 -2.91
CA HIS A 112 -9.63 3.83 -2.20
C HIS A 112 -10.68 4.42 -3.14
N GLY A 113 -11.52 3.56 -3.71
CA GLY A 113 -12.40 3.98 -4.78
C GLY A 113 -11.59 4.50 -5.97
N ASP A 114 -11.84 5.74 -6.37
CA ASP A 114 -11.16 6.39 -7.48
C ASP A 114 -9.88 7.14 -7.06
N ILE A 115 -9.53 7.09 -5.77
CA ILE A 115 -8.40 7.85 -5.24
C ILE A 115 -7.18 6.94 -5.11
N VAL A 116 -6.12 7.29 -5.80
CA VAL A 116 -4.82 6.64 -5.67
C VAL A 116 -4.13 7.21 -4.42
N LEU A 117 -3.72 6.35 -3.50
CA LEU A 117 -3.23 6.78 -2.19
C LEU A 117 -1.71 6.94 -2.11
N ASN A 118 -0.96 6.09 -2.79
CA ASN A 118 0.51 6.07 -2.64
C ASN A 118 1.24 6.28 -3.96
N ASP A 119 0.58 6.87 -4.92
CA ASP A 119 1.20 7.23 -6.20
C ASP A 119 0.39 8.36 -6.83
N SER A 120 0.84 8.85 -7.98
CA SER A 120 0.10 9.83 -8.77
C SER A 120 -0.84 9.14 -9.75
N LEU A 121 -1.95 9.78 -10.05
CA LEU A 121 -2.87 9.30 -11.07
C LEU A 121 -2.18 9.22 -12.44
N GLU A 122 -1.32 10.18 -12.73
CA GLU A 122 -0.55 10.22 -13.96
C GLU A 122 0.32 8.98 -14.13
N GLU A 123 1.01 8.56 -13.07
CA GLU A 123 1.87 7.38 -13.11
C GLU A 123 1.05 6.10 -13.28
N VAL A 124 -0.01 5.91 -12.49
CA VAL A 124 -0.79 4.67 -12.54
C VAL A 124 -1.54 4.49 -13.86
N ARG A 125 -1.89 5.57 -14.55
CA ARG A 125 -2.53 5.49 -15.87
C ARG A 125 -1.66 4.86 -16.95
N ARG A 126 -0.37 4.78 -16.73
CA ARG A 126 0.58 4.16 -17.65
C ARG A 126 0.51 2.63 -17.63
N TYR A 127 -0.19 2.07 -16.65
CA TYR A 127 -0.26 0.63 -16.44
C TYR A 127 -1.68 0.12 -16.63
N THR A 128 -1.79 -1.09 -17.17
CA THR A 128 -3.06 -1.79 -17.29
C THR A 128 -3.22 -2.68 -16.05
N PRO A 129 -4.26 -2.47 -15.24
CA PRO A 129 -4.49 -3.33 -14.07
C PRO A 129 -4.73 -4.78 -14.51
N ILE A 130 -4.06 -5.70 -13.83
CA ILE A 130 -4.22 -7.13 -14.07
C ILE A 130 -4.64 -7.89 -12.81
N LEU A 131 -4.51 -7.28 -11.65
CA LEU A 131 -4.90 -7.89 -10.38
C LEU A 131 -5.38 -6.80 -9.43
N ILE A 132 -6.53 -7.04 -8.81
CA ILE A 132 -7.11 -6.13 -7.81
C ILE A 132 -7.50 -6.98 -6.60
N ILE A 133 -6.97 -6.61 -5.44
CA ILE A 133 -7.25 -7.31 -4.18
C ILE A 133 -7.78 -6.34 -3.15
#